data_61fc7f4f0dda9836a316e6165d57370f
#
_entry.id   61fc7f4f0dda9836a316e6165d57370f
#
_cell.length_a   1.000
_cell.length_b   1.000
_cell.length_c   1.000
_cell.angle_alpha   90.00
_cell.angle_beta   90.00
_cell.angle_gamma   90.00
#
_symmetry.space_group_name_H-M   'P 1'
#
loop_
_entity.id
_entity.type
_entity.pdbx_description
1 polymer ?
#
loop_
_entity_poly.entity_id
_entity_poly.type
_entity_poly.pdbx_seq_one_letter_code
_entity_poly.pdbx_strand_id
1 'polypeptide(L)'
;YACFVYSDDSAELKVEEELPTANTIDDLIKCDDSSFGDTSDGIVSGWNFSEKINEILNGNENLDVLSLTFHISSESVNDLNDDGITNPENYTNENSPNEQEIFVRVRNNETDCFNAETSFKVIVEPLPVANDVTISRQCDGDAGDESQDGLYPFDTSNIQTTLLAGQTNVTTYYYYKDADN
;
A
#
# COMPACT_ATOMS: atom_id res chain seq x y z
N TYR A 1 5.14 30.52 -16.26
CA TYR A 1 6.10 31.60 -16.36
C TYR A 1 6.71 31.58 -17.74
N ALA A 2 6.67 32.73 -18.48
CA ALA A 2 7.32 32.88 -19.77
C ALA A 2 8.75 33.35 -19.55
N CYS A 3 9.74 32.58 -19.99
CA CYS A 3 11.13 33.02 -20.06
C CYS A 3 11.35 33.80 -21.34
N PHE A 4 11.84 35.04 -21.23
CA PHE A 4 12.23 35.87 -22.37
C PHE A 4 13.74 35.80 -22.58
N VAL A 5 14.16 35.39 -23.76
CA VAL A 5 15.54 35.53 -24.18
C VAL A 5 15.58 36.64 -25.22
N TYR A 6 16.30 37.71 -24.91
CA TYR A 6 16.55 38.77 -25.87
C TYR A 6 17.82 38.46 -26.67
N SER A 7 17.71 38.24 -27.97
CA SER A 7 18.80 38.38 -28.90
C SER A 7 18.65 39.70 -29.65
N ASP A 8 19.73 40.26 -30.11
CA ASP A 8 19.88 41.64 -30.56
C ASP A 8 18.84 42.19 -31.56
N ASP A 9 17.94 41.34 -32.11
CA ASP A 9 16.92 41.77 -33.08
C ASP A 9 15.59 40.99 -33.05
N SER A 10 15.40 40.01 -32.19
CA SER A 10 14.09 39.31 -32.07
C SER A 10 13.86 38.69 -30.69
N ALA A 11 12.68 38.91 -30.16
CA ALA A 11 12.18 38.14 -28.99
C ALA A 11 11.48 36.89 -29.52
N GLU A 12 11.97 35.70 -29.20
CA GLU A 12 11.30 34.44 -29.46
C GLU A 12 10.54 34.02 -28.21
N LEU A 13 9.22 33.90 -28.32
CA LEU A 13 8.37 33.36 -27.27
C LEU A 13 8.23 31.86 -27.54
N LYS A 14 8.87 31.03 -26.72
CA LYS A 14 8.68 29.57 -26.75
C LYS A 14 7.63 29.18 -25.73
N VAL A 15 6.65 28.44 -26.18
CA VAL A 15 5.67 27.74 -25.33
C VAL A 15 5.94 26.26 -25.50
N GLU A 16 6.16 25.56 -24.41
CA GLU A 16 6.25 24.10 -24.42
C GLU A 16 4.85 23.55 -24.72
N GLU A 17 4.75 22.71 -25.74
CA GLU A 17 3.45 22.24 -26.23
C GLU A 17 2.88 21.11 -25.36
N GLU A 18 3.73 20.37 -24.66
CA GLU A 18 3.31 19.22 -23.84
C GLU A 18 3.94 19.22 -22.45
N LEU A 19 3.12 18.95 -21.44
CA LEU A 19 3.58 18.68 -20.09
C LEU A 19 4.19 17.27 -20.01
N PRO A 20 5.12 17.01 -19.08
CA PRO A 20 5.57 15.66 -18.81
C PRO A 20 4.38 14.76 -18.46
N THR A 21 4.40 13.54 -18.94
CA THR A 21 3.38 12.53 -18.58
C THR A 21 3.68 11.95 -17.21
N ALA A 22 2.65 11.88 -16.37
CA ALA A 22 2.68 11.16 -15.10
C ALA A 22 1.54 10.13 -15.13
N ASN A 23 1.87 8.86 -15.38
CA ASN A 23 0.85 7.80 -15.44
C ASN A 23 0.38 7.44 -14.03
N THR A 24 -0.88 7.06 -13.93
CA THR A 24 -1.43 6.46 -12.71
C THR A 24 -0.87 5.06 -12.52
N ILE A 25 -0.65 4.68 -11.27
CA ILE A 25 -0.25 3.34 -10.86
C ILE A 25 -1.28 2.78 -9.89
N ASP A 26 -1.27 1.47 -9.70
CA ASP A 26 -2.08 0.82 -8.69
C ASP A 26 -1.61 1.21 -7.28
N ASP A 27 -2.56 1.23 -6.33
CA ASP A 27 -2.28 1.44 -4.91
C ASP A 27 -1.32 0.37 -4.37
N LEU A 28 -0.48 0.75 -3.42
CA LEU A 28 0.45 -0.15 -2.77
C LEU A 28 -0.16 -0.68 -1.48
N ILE A 29 -0.24 -1.99 -1.33
CA ILE A 29 -0.89 -2.62 -0.18
C ILE A 29 0.14 -3.48 0.56
N LYS A 30 0.20 -3.34 1.89
CA LYS A 30 0.95 -4.21 2.80
C LYS A 30 0.07 -4.60 3.98
N CYS A 31 0.34 -5.77 4.56
CA CYS A 31 -0.21 -6.09 5.88
C CYS A 31 0.53 -5.30 6.94
N ASP A 32 -0.19 -4.96 8.01
CA ASP A 32 0.41 -4.40 9.21
C ASP A 32 1.49 -5.34 9.77
N ASP A 33 2.61 -4.78 10.18
CA ASP A 33 3.74 -5.56 10.68
C ASP A 33 4.48 -4.79 11.79
N SER A 34 5.53 -5.37 12.32
CA SER A 34 6.33 -4.75 13.37
C SER A 34 7.53 -3.95 12.84
N SER A 35 7.52 -3.53 11.58
CA SER A 35 8.59 -2.70 10.99
C SER A 35 8.62 -1.29 11.57
N PHE A 36 7.46 -0.85 12.10
CA PHE A 36 7.32 0.38 12.87
C PHE A 36 6.23 0.16 13.94
N GLY A 37 6.53 0.36 15.22
CA GLY A 37 5.55 0.19 16.27
C GLY A 37 5.11 -1.25 16.52
N ASP A 38 3.82 -1.51 16.48
CA ASP A 38 3.24 -2.84 16.66
C ASP A 38 2.41 -3.28 15.43
N THR A 39 1.88 -4.48 15.45
CA THR A 39 1.16 -5.09 14.34
C THR A 39 -0.31 -4.68 14.23
N SER A 40 -0.70 -3.59 14.87
CA SER A 40 -2.09 -3.10 14.91
C SER A 40 -2.22 -1.59 14.88
N ASP A 41 -1.11 -0.88 14.63
CA ASP A 41 -1.09 0.58 14.62
C ASP A 41 -1.37 1.19 13.23
N GLY A 42 -1.42 0.37 12.19
CA GLY A 42 -1.65 0.80 10.81
C GLY A 42 -0.45 1.48 10.17
N ILE A 43 0.74 1.31 10.74
CA ILE A 43 1.97 1.97 10.29
C ILE A 43 2.98 0.92 9.83
N VAL A 44 3.50 1.07 8.61
CA VAL A 44 4.49 0.17 8.02
C VAL A 44 5.64 0.98 7.45
N SER A 45 6.85 0.52 7.68
CA SER A 45 8.06 1.04 7.06
C SER A 45 8.44 0.29 5.77
N GLY A 46 9.40 0.84 5.04
CA GLY A 46 9.96 0.19 3.87
C GLY A 46 9.06 0.25 2.63
N TRP A 47 8.18 1.25 2.53
CA TRP A 47 7.54 1.56 1.26
C TRP A 47 8.61 2.04 0.28
N ASN A 48 8.72 1.38 -0.88
CA ASN A 48 9.69 1.73 -1.91
C ASN A 48 8.98 2.27 -3.15
N PHE A 49 8.92 3.58 -3.28
CA PHE A 49 8.28 4.26 -4.41
C PHE A 49 9.19 4.31 -5.64
N SER A 50 10.50 4.15 -5.46
CA SER A 50 11.46 4.20 -6.57
C SER A 50 11.25 3.07 -7.57
N GLU A 51 10.67 1.94 -7.15
CA GLU A 51 10.31 0.83 -8.04
C GLU A 51 9.20 1.19 -9.02
N LYS A 52 8.42 2.25 -8.74
CA LYS A 52 7.31 2.72 -9.56
C LYS A 52 7.68 3.80 -10.57
N ILE A 53 8.88 4.35 -10.49
CA ILE A 53 9.32 5.45 -11.36
C ILE A 53 9.15 5.11 -12.85
N ASN A 54 9.58 3.93 -13.28
CA ASN A 54 9.48 3.54 -14.68
C ASN A 54 8.01 3.40 -15.16
N GLU A 55 7.11 2.98 -14.28
CA GLU A 55 5.68 2.85 -14.57
C GLU A 55 5.05 4.24 -14.70
N ILE A 56 5.37 5.14 -13.78
CA ILE A 56 4.90 6.53 -13.77
C ILE A 56 5.39 7.30 -15.00
N LEU A 57 6.66 7.13 -15.37
CA LEU A 57 7.29 7.87 -16.47
C LEU A 57 7.07 7.22 -17.84
N ASN A 58 6.40 6.09 -17.94
CA ASN A 58 6.19 5.38 -19.18
C ASN A 58 5.52 6.29 -20.24
N GLY A 59 6.07 6.29 -21.45
CA GLY A 59 5.59 7.13 -22.55
C GLY A 59 6.22 8.51 -22.63
N ASN A 60 7.07 8.92 -21.67
CA ASN A 60 7.87 10.13 -21.81
C ASN A 60 9.08 9.88 -22.71
N GLU A 61 9.42 10.91 -23.49
CA GLU A 61 10.70 11.00 -24.21
C GLU A 61 11.72 11.75 -23.32
N ASN A 62 13.00 11.52 -23.55
CA ASN A 62 14.11 12.23 -22.89
C ASN A 62 14.06 12.17 -21.35
N LEU A 63 14.00 10.97 -20.78
CA LEU A 63 13.94 10.75 -19.33
C LEU A 63 15.07 11.42 -18.55
N ASP A 64 16.23 11.66 -19.18
CA ASP A 64 17.41 12.29 -18.57
C ASP A 64 17.16 13.74 -18.11
N VAL A 65 16.17 14.42 -18.68
CA VAL A 65 15.81 15.80 -18.31
C VAL A 65 14.64 15.84 -17.31
N LEU A 66 14.06 14.70 -16.99
CA LEU A 66 12.95 14.64 -16.06
C LEU A 66 13.43 14.36 -14.62
N SER A 67 12.76 14.98 -13.68
CA SER A 67 12.83 14.62 -12.26
C SER A 67 11.46 14.20 -11.76
N LEU A 68 11.44 13.24 -10.84
CA LEU A 68 10.22 12.75 -10.20
C LEU A 68 10.37 12.85 -8.70
N THR A 69 9.38 13.47 -8.03
CA THR A 69 9.31 13.58 -6.58
C THR A 69 7.95 13.10 -6.07
N PHE A 70 7.95 12.62 -4.83
CA PHE A 70 6.75 12.16 -4.14
C PHE A 70 6.43 13.10 -2.98
N HIS A 71 5.16 13.36 -2.75
CA HIS A 71 4.69 14.36 -1.79
C HIS A 71 3.51 13.81 -0.97
N ILE A 72 3.30 14.36 0.21
CA ILE A 72 2.25 13.91 1.13
C ILE A 72 0.99 14.78 1.11
N SER A 73 0.97 15.84 0.31
CA SER A 73 -0.20 16.70 0.15
C SER A 73 -0.25 17.36 -1.22
N SER A 74 -1.44 17.82 -1.60
CA SER A 74 -1.68 18.55 -2.84
C SER A 74 -1.01 19.93 -2.85
N GLU A 75 -0.79 20.54 -1.70
CA GLU A 75 -0.05 21.78 -1.57
C GLU A 75 1.44 21.58 -1.83
N SER A 76 2.01 20.55 -1.20
CA SER A 76 3.42 20.21 -1.33
C SER A 76 3.79 19.85 -2.77
N VAL A 77 2.98 19.03 -3.46
CA VAL A 77 3.27 18.62 -4.85
C VAL A 77 3.25 19.80 -5.83
N ASN A 78 2.54 20.89 -5.52
CA ASN A 78 2.44 22.10 -6.34
C ASN A 78 3.43 23.21 -5.92
N ASP A 79 4.10 23.09 -4.79
CA ASP A 79 5.14 24.04 -4.37
C ASP A 79 6.52 23.61 -4.92
N LEU A 80 7.04 24.35 -5.87
CA LEU A 80 8.35 24.08 -6.48
C LEU A 80 9.54 24.22 -5.53
N ASN A 81 9.36 24.79 -4.35
CA ASN A 81 10.39 24.86 -3.32
C ASN A 81 10.33 23.70 -2.33
N ASP A 82 9.32 22.83 -2.46
CA ASP A 82 9.19 21.63 -1.66
C ASP A 82 9.77 20.43 -2.42
N ASP A 83 10.83 19.84 -1.88
CA ASP A 83 11.52 18.68 -2.47
C ASP A 83 10.76 17.37 -2.22
N GLY A 84 9.69 17.41 -1.43
CA GLY A 84 8.86 16.24 -1.12
C GLY A 84 9.50 15.24 -0.15
N ILE A 85 9.14 13.99 -0.32
CA ILE A 85 9.62 12.87 0.51
C ILE A 85 11.12 12.65 0.27
N THR A 86 11.92 12.82 1.32
CA THR A 86 13.39 12.75 1.24
C THR A 86 13.95 11.34 1.06
N ASN A 87 13.20 10.31 1.47
CA ASN A 87 13.62 8.91 1.34
C ASN A 87 12.50 8.05 0.73
N PRO A 88 12.26 8.17 -0.58
CA PRO A 88 11.19 7.44 -1.26
C PRO A 88 11.47 5.94 -1.41
N GLU A 89 12.69 5.49 -1.16
CA GLU A 89 13.08 4.07 -1.19
C GLU A 89 12.74 3.35 0.12
N ASN A 90 12.54 4.09 1.20
CA ASN A 90 12.24 3.53 2.52
C ASN A 90 11.31 4.48 3.30
N TYR A 91 10.13 4.71 2.77
CA TYR A 91 9.14 5.57 3.40
C TYR A 91 8.37 4.85 4.52
N THR A 92 7.89 5.61 5.50
CA THR A 92 7.03 5.14 6.59
C THR A 92 5.79 6.03 6.65
N ASN A 93 4.59 5.44 6.70
CA ASN A 93 3.32 6.17 6.78
C ASN A 93 2.92 6.60 8.21
N GLU A 94 3.90 6.98 9.05
CA GLU A 94 3.69 7.25 10.48
C GLU A 94 2.68 8.37 10.80
N ASN A 95 2.49 9.31 9.87
CA ASN A 95 1.57 10.44 10.06
C ASN A 95 0.15 10.18 9.53
N SER A 96 -0.07 9.06 8.86
CA SER A 96 -1.37 8.67 8.28
C SER A 96 -1.55 7.15 8.41
N PRO A 97 -1.91 6.66 9.59
CA PRO A 97 -2.15 5.23 9.81
C PRO A 97 -3.25 4.67 8.90
N ASN A 98 -3.11 3.42 8.52
CA ASN A 98 -3.99 2.61 7.66
C ASN A 98 -4.01 3.02 6.19
N GLU A 99 -4.10 4.29 5.84
CA GLU A 99 -4.14 4.74 4.45
C GLU A 99 -3.52 6.12 4.32
N GLN A 100 -2.67 6.31 3.32
CA GLN A 100 -2.10 7.61 2.98
C GLN A 100 -2.05 7.79 1.47
N GLU A 101 -2.50 8.96 0.99
CA GLU A 101 -2.32 9.36 -0.40
C GLU A 101 -0.94 9.96 -0.62
N ILE A 102 -0.29 9.53 -1.70
CA ILE A 102 1.03 9.99 -2.14
C ILE A 102 0.85 10.66 -3.50
N PHE A 103 1.20 11.92 -3.58
CA PHE A 103 1.13 12.73 -4.79
C PHE A 103 2.45 12.65 -5.55
N VAL A 104 2.39 12.68 -6.86
CA VAL A 104 3.55 12.54 -7.75
C VAL A 104 3.73 13.81 -8.56
N ARG A 105 4.94 14.36 -8.57
CA ARG A 105 5.32 15.43 -9.47
C ARG A 105 6.38 14.95 -10.45
N VAL A 106 6.09 15.04 -11.74
CA VAL A 106 7.06 14.86 -12.81
C VAL A 106 7.38 16.24 -13.37
N ARG A 107 8.66 16.62 -13.34
CA ARG A 107 9.15 17.94 -13.79
C ARG A 107 10.18 17.80 -14.88
N ASN A 108 10.07 18.61 -15.91
CA ASN A 108 11.14 18.81 -16.89
C ASN A 108 12.11 19.88 -16.35
N ASN A 109 13.35 19.50 -16.10
CA ASN A 109 14.38 20.36 -15.50
C ASN A 109 14.94 21.44 -16.43
N GLU A 110 14.67 21.33 -17.74
CA GLU A 110 15.11 22.35 -18.72
C GLU A 110 14.08 23.45 -18.89
N THR A 111 12.78 23.11 -18.78
CA THR A 111 11.69 24.05 -19.04
C THR A 111 10.95 24.49 -17.78
N ASP A 112 11.18 23.82 -16.66
CA ASP A 112 10.45 23.97 -15.39
C ASP A 112 8.96 23.59 -15.46
N CYS A 113 8.50 23.06 -16.60
CA CYS A 113 7.14 22.55 -16.72
C CYS A 113 6.98 21.26 -15.90
N PHE A 114 5.85 21.10 -15.21
CA PHE A 114 5.60 19.93 -14.41
C PHE A 114 4.15 19.47 -14.49
N ASN A 115 3.95 18.18 -14.21
CA ASN A 115 2.65 17.55 -14.00
C ASN A 115 2.57 17.04 -12.57
N ALA A 116 1.48 17.37 -11.87
CA ALA A 116 1.21 17.02 -10.47
C ALA A 116 -0.23 16.48 -10.29
N GLU A 117 -0.81 15.92 -11.34
CA GLU A 117 -2.21 15.44 -11.31
C GLU A 117 -2.32 13.96 -10.89
N THR A 118 -1.20 13.26 -10.76
CA THR A 118 -1.17 11.84 -10.43
C THR A 118 -0.94 11.62 -8.95
N SER A 119 -1.69 10.70 -8.36
CA SER A 119 -1.49 10.18 -7.01
C SER A 119 -1.77 8.68 -6.96
N PHE A 120 -1.32 8.03 -5.89
CA PHE A 120 -1.65 6.66 -5.52
C PHE A 120 -1.73 6.57 -3.98
N LYS A 121 -2.26 5.46 -3.47
CA LYS A 121 -2.33 5.25 -2.02
C LYS A 121 -1.33 4.19 -1.56
N VAL A 122 -0.85 4.36 -0.34
CA VAL A 122 -0.29 3.28 0.47
C VAL A 122 -1.36 2.86 1.46
N ILE A 123 -1.69 1.56 1.49
CA ILE A 123 -2.77 0.98 2.28
C ILE A 123 -2.18 -0.10 3.19
N VAL A 124 -2.41 0.03 4.48
CA VAL A 124 -2.02 -0.96 5.49
C VAL A 124 -3.24 -1.75 5.90
N GLU A 125 -3.28 -3.03 5.54
CA GLU A 125 -4.34 -3.94 5.94
C GLU A 125 -4.04 -4.57 7.30
N PRO A 126 -5.02 -4.61 8.23
CA PRO A 126 -4.81 -5.23 9.53
C PRO A 126 -4.56 -6.74 9.39
N LEU A 127 -3.74 -7.29 10.27
CA LEU A 127 -3.54 -8.73 10.33
C LEU A 127 -4.85 -9.45 10.73
N PRO A 128 -5.15 -10.61 10.11
CA PRO A 128 -6.27 -11.43 10.52
C PRO A 128 -6.11 -11.92 11.96
N VAL A 129 -7.20 -11.88 12.72
CA VAL A 129 -7.25 -12.33 14.11
C VAL A 129 -7.99 -13.67 14.20
N ALA A 130 -7.33 -14.68 14.78
CA ALA A 130 -7.98 -15.94 15.11
C ALA A 130 -8.55 -15.86 16.55
N ASN A 131 -9.86 -15.92 16.66
CA ASN A 131 -10.53 -15.94 17.98
C ASN A 131 -10.54 -17.35 18.55
N ASP A 132 -10.52 -17.45 19.87
CA ASP A 132 -10.57 -18.73 20.56
C ASP A 132 -11.91 -19.45 20.30
N VAL A 133 -11.81 -20.73 19.97
CA VAL A 133 -12.99 -21.60 19.80
C VAL A 133 -12.92 -22.71 20.83
N THR A 134 -13.99 -22.84 21.61
CA THR A 134 -14.13 -23.92 22.58
C THR A 134 -15.18 -24.91 22.11
N ILE A 135 -14.77 -26.18 21.95
CA ILE A 135 -15.69 -27.30 21.72
C ILE A 135 -15.94 -27.99 23.05
N SER A 136 -17.22 -28.11 23.42
CA SER A 136 -17.61 -28.76 24.67
C SER A 136 -17.16 -30.22 24.68
N ARG A 137 -16.74 -30.67 25.83
CA ARG A 137 -16.44 -32.10 26.04
C ARG A 137 -17.73 -32.94 25.87
N GLN A 138 -17.57 -34.06 25.23
CA GLN A 138 -18.65 -35.04 25.01
C GLN A 138 -18.29 -36.36 25.70
N CYS A 139 -19.29 -37.14 26.02
CA CYS A 139 -19.09 -38.49 26.53
C CYS A 139 -19.12 -39.47 25.36
N ASP A 140 -18.24 -40.43 25.40
CA ASP A 140 -18.26 -41.57 24.49
C ASP A 140 -19.61 -42.30 24.59
N GLY A 141 -20.25 -42.57 23.47
CA GLY A 141 -21.58 -43.17 23.40
C GLY A 141 -22.76 -42.17 23.37
N ASP A 142 -22.56 -40.86 23.61
CA ASP A 142 -23.66 -39.85 23.63
C ASP A 142 -24.30 -39.63 22.26
N ALA A 143 -23.60 -39.83 21.17
CA ALA A 143 -24.10 -39.65 19.79
C ALA A 143 -24.88 -40.84 19.22
N GLY A 144 -25.27 -41.78 20.06
CA GLY A 144 -25.99 -43.00 19.67
C GLY A 144 -25.06 -44.12 19.20
N ASP A 145 -23.78 -43.99 19.37
CA ASP A 145 -22.79 -45.01 19.27
C ASP A 145 -22.57 -45.61 20.68
N GLU A 146 -22.97 -46.84 20.87
CA GLU A 146 -22.86 -47.55 22.17
C GLU A 146 -21.44 -48.11 22.39
N SER A 147 -20.50 -47.94 21.44
CA SER A 147 -19.14 -48.37 21.60
C SER A 147 -18.36 -47.37 22.49
N GLN A 148 -17.63 -47.92 23.45
CA GLN A 148 -16.71 -47.12 24.29
C GLN A 148 -15.29 -47.20 23.64
N ASP A 149 -15.15 -46.71 22.44
CA ASP A 149 -13.95 -46.79 21.65
C ASP A 149 -13.10 -45.48 21.64
N GLY A 150 -13.57 -44.44 22.34
CA GLY A 150 -12.91 -43.14 22.41
C GLY A 150 -13.16 -42.27 21.19
N LEU A 151 -14.10 -42.62 20.31
CA LEU A 151 -14.46 -41.85 19.13
C LEU A 151 -15.77 -41.08 19.35
N TYR A 152 -15.80 -39.84 18.90
CA TYR A 152 -17.02 -39.02 18.96
C TYR A 152 -17.08 -38.08 17.74
N PRO A 153 -18.21 -38.00 17.03
CA PRO A 153 -18.39 -37.10 15.89
C PRO A 153 -18.70 -35.67 16.41
N PHE A 154 -17.65 -34.84 16.55
CA PHE A 154 -17.83 -33.43 16.95
C PHE A 154 -18.45 -32.61 15.82
N ASP A 155 -19.45 -31.80 16.15
CA ASP A 155 -19.96 -30.79 15.23
C ASP A 155 -18.99 -29.61 15.13
N THR A 156 -18.37 -29.46 13.97
CA THR A 156 -17.40 -28.41 13.67
C THR A 156 -17.97 -27.32 12.77
N SER A 157 -19.27 -27.36 12.48
CA SER A 157 -19.92 -26.45 11.51
C SER A 157 -19.79 -24.97 11.83
N ASN A 158 -19.73 -24.61 13.11
CA ASN A 158 -19.64 -23.21 13.57
C ASN A 158 -18.22 -22.75 13.92
N ILE A 159 -17.21 -23.60 13.81
CA ILE A 159 -15.84 -23.28 14.21
C ILE A 159 -15.34 -22.07 13.40
N GLN A 160 -15.46 -22.10 12.08
CA GLN A 160 -14.98 -21.01 11.22
C GLN A 160 -15.68 -19.68 11.52
N THR A 161 -16.98 -19.68 11.73
CA THR A 161 -17.74 -18.47 12.05
C THR A 161 -17.27 -17.83 13.36
N THR A 162 -17.03 -18.65 14.39
CA THR A 162 -16.53 -18.18 15.69
C THR A 162 -15.08 -17.69 15.57
N LEU A 163 -14.23 -18.45 14.90
CA LEU A 163 -12.81 -18.14 14.68
C LEU A 163 -12.62 -16.81 13.99
N LEU A 164 -13.39 -16.54 12.93
CA LEU A 164 -13.28 -15.33 12.13
C LEU A 164 -14.05 -14.14 12.72
N ALA A 165 -15.05 -14.35 13.55
CA ALA A 165 -15.88 -13.29 14.17
C ALA A 165 -16.34 -12.20 13.19
N GLY A 166 -16.68 -12.60 11.95
CA GLY A 166 -17.18 -11.69 10.92
C GLY A 166 -16.10 -11.05 10.03
N GLN A 167 -14.83 -11.38 10.19
CA GLN A 167 -13.77 -10.96 9.28
C GLN A 167 -14.04 -11.52 7.87
N THR A 168 -13.84 -10.70 6.85
CA THR A 168 -14.03 -11.03 5.43
C THR A 168 -12.68 -11.11 4.71
N ASN A 169 -12.64 -11.79 3.55
CA ASN A 169 -11.42 -11.96 2.74
C ASN A 169 -10.28 -12.69 3.46
N VAL A 170 -10.61 -13.52 4.45
CA VAL A 170 -9.65 -14.32 5.22
C VAL A 170 -9.84 -15.79 4.88
N THR A 171 -8.74 -16.49 4.60
CA THR A 171 -8.74 -17.94 4.40
C THR A 171 -8.22 -18.63 5.65
N THR A 172 -8.98 -19.64 6.13
CA THR A 172 -8.59 -20.44 7.30
C THR A 172 -8.04 -21.77 6.89
N TYR A 173 -6.94 -22.17 7.52
CA TYR A 173 -6.34 -23.48 7.36
C TYR A 173 -6.33 -24.18 8.72
N TYR A 174 -6.76 -25.45 8.75
CA TYR A 174 -6.77 -26.28 9.95
C TYR A 174 -5.64 -27.28 9.89
N TYR A 175 -4.86 -27.35 10.95
CA TYR A 175 -3.74 -28.27 11.05
C TYR A 175 -4.01 -29.26 12.17
N TYR A 176 -3.77 -30.53 11.87
CA TYR A 176 -3.75 -31.57 12.87
C TYR A 176 -2.39 -31.56 13.57
N LYS A 177 -2.40 -31.50 14.90
CA LYS A 177 -1.19 -31.68 15.70
C LYS A 177 -1.30 -33.04 16.39
N ASP A 178 -0.39 -33.95 16.05
CA ASP A 178 -0.30 -35.22 16.76
C ASP A 178 0.09 -35.00 18.22
N ALA A 179 -0.54 -35.73 19.13
CA ALA A 179 -0.33 -35.60 20.56
C ALA A 179 1.09 -35.96 21.01
N ASP A 180 1.87 -36.60 20.13
CA ASP A 180 3.22 -37.07 20.38
C ASP A 180 4.34 -36.15 19.87
N ASN A 181 4.02 -34.88 19.44
CA ASN A 181 5.00 -33.92 18.95
C ASN A 181 4.90 -32.58 19.67
#